data_28146519ec002afc879e2bd47d0eaebf
#
_entry.id   28146519ec002afc879e2bd47d0eaebf
#
_cell.length_a   1.000
_cell.length_b   1.000
_cell.length_c   1.000
_cell.angle_alpha   90.00
_cell.angle_beta   90.00
_cell.angle_gamma   90.00
#
_symmetry.space_group_name_H-M   'P 1'
#
loop_
_entity.id
_entity.type
_entity.pdbx_description
1 polymer ?
#
loop_
_entity_poly.entity_id
_entity_poly.type
_entity_poly.pdbx_seq_one_letter_code
_entity_poly.pdbx_strand_id
1 'polypeptide(L)'
;MIEKIIITYIYHSCYSVEIGDYFIIFDYYKGVLNIPEDKNVIFVASHGHSDHYTSEILKIPNMKNYTYILSIDIAHLESDDNIIYIKENKLGMDQLKSLYNSKNVYLVDPYQFKEINIKGRKISIKTFGSTDEGISIIIYIDGIEIFHAGDLNYWAWEDYDDKSVKKEYYAFIDQIEKIKNEPIDIAFFPVDYRLGENYYKGPKIFADTIKPQLMFPIHSGDHEKISLKFAREIKLKETVFRPIIDKGQKIIVDIKD
;
A
#
# COMPACT_ATOMS: atom_id res chain seq x y z
N MET A 1 -5.97 15.65 20.68
CA MET A 1 -6.50 16.44 19.53
C MET A 1 -6.05 15.73 18.31
N ILE A 2 -6.98 15.24 17.51
CA ILE A 2 -6.66 14.57 16.25
C ILE A 2 -6.15 15.66 15.31
N GLU A 3 -4.91 15.50 14.87
CA GLU A 3 -4.35 16.36 13.85
C GLU A 3 -5.03 16.03 12.52
N LYS A 4 -5.19 17.04 11.69
CA LYS A 4 -5.71 16.84 10.32
C LYS A 4 -4.81 15.89 9.58
N ILE A 5 -5.38 14.84 8.99
CA ILE A 5 -4.68 13.92 8.11
C ILE A 5 -4.86 14.43 6.68
N ILE A 6 -3.74 14.61 5.97
CA ILE A 6 -3.76 15.02 4.56
C ILE A 6 -3.38 13.81 3.71
N ILE A 7 -4.32 13.36 2.87
CA ILE A 7 -4.13 12.26 1.94
C ILE A 7 -4.00 12.85 0.54
N THR A 8 -2.90 12.54 -0.15
CA THR A 8 -2.69 13.01 -1.52
C THR A 8 -2.56 11.81 -2.45
N TYR A 9 -3.42 11.73 -3.47
CA TYR A 9 -3.27 10.77 -4.56
C TYR A 9 -2.14 11.20 -5.49
N ILE A 10 -1.20 10.35 -5.74
CA ILE A 10 -0.05 10.64 -6.61
C ILE A 10 -0.27 9.98 -7.97
N TYR A 11 -0.33 8.66 -8.00
CA TYR A 11 -0.58 7.90 -9.23
C TYR A 11 -0.79 6.41 -8.92
N HIS A 12 -1.68 5.74 -9.62
CA HIS A 12 -1.94 4.29 -9.57
C HIS A 12 -2.23 3.80 -8.14
N SER A 13 -1.28 3.14 -7.48
CA SER A 13 -1.39 2.71 -6.08
C SER A 13 -0.68 3.65 -5.10
N CYS A 14 -0.03 4.71 -5.63
CA CYS A 14 0.75 5.63 -4.82
C CYS A 14 -0.10 6.72 -4.18
N TYR A 15 -0.04 6.76 -2.86
CA TYR A 15 -0.54 7.86 -2.04
C TYR A 15 0.53 8.36 -1.08
N SER A 16 0.48 9.64 -0.74
CA SER A 16 1.11 10.13 0.47
C SER A 16 0.08 10.46 1.54
N VAL A 17 0.43 10.14 2.78
CA VAL A 17 -0.35 10.44 3.98
C VAL A 17 0.50 11.28 4.91
N GLU A 18 0.05 12.51 5.19
CA GLU A 18 0.66 13.38 6.18
C GLU A 18 -0.16 13.31 7.47
N ILE A 19 0.48 12.90 8.56
CA ILE A 19 -0.12 12.76 9.89
C ILE A 19 0.91 13.15 10.95
N GLY A 20 0.59 14.14 11.79
CA GLY A 20 1.50 14.64 12.79
C GLY A 20 2.87 15.00 12.20
N ASP A 21 3.93 14.43 12.76
CA ASP A 21 5.31 14.64 12.31
C ASP A 21 5.72 13.70 11.15
N TYR A 22 4.80 12.94 10.56
CA TYR A 22 5.11 11.91 9.59
C TYR A 22 4.57 12.22 8.19
N PHE A 23 5.31 11.77 7.18
CA PHE A 23 4.93 11.78 5.78
C PHE A 23 5.18 10.39 5.21
N ILE A 24 4.09 9.62 5.04
CA ILE A 24 4.13 8.22 4.61
C ILE A 24 3.82 8.18 3.12
N ILE A 25 4.62 7.47 2.34
CA ILE A 25 4.45 7.31 0.90
C ILE A 25 4.32 5.82 0.60
N PHE A 26 3.19 5.43 0.04
CA PHE A 26 2.92 4.05 -0.36
C PHE A 26 3.16 3.86 -1.85
N ASP A 27 3.80 2.74 -2.22
CA ASP A 27 3.94 2.22 -3.58
C ASP A 27 4.31 3.28 -4.64
N TYR A 28 5.37 4.03 -4.37
CA TYR A 28 5.85 5.06 -5.29
C TYR A 28 6.71 4.49 -6.40
N TYR A 29 6.33 4.74 -7.65
CA TYR A 29 7.17 4.48 -8.81
C TYR A 29 7.25 5.65 -9.79
N LYS A 30 6.22 6.50 -9.84
CA LYS A 30 6.22 7.75 -10.64
C LYS A 30 5.20 8.76 -10.12
N GLY A 31 5.28 9.96 -10.65
CA GLY A 31 4.38 11.07 -10.32
C GLY A 31 5.11 12.19 -9.59
N VAL A 32 4.40 13.27 -9.31
CA VAL A 32 4.96 14.42 -8.60
C VAL A 32 4.88 14.17 -7.11
N LEU A 33 6.03 14.08 -6.46
CA LEU A 33 6.16 13.87 -5.02
C LEU A 33 6.75 15.11 -4.36
N ASN A 34 5.94 15.81 -3.58
CA ASN A 34 6.36 16.98 -2.81
C ASN A 34 6.61 16.54 -1.36
N ILE A 35 7.85 16.24 -1.03
CA ILE A 35 8.25 15.79 0.32
C ILE A 35 8.51 17.00 1.21
N PRO A 36 7.80 17.15 2.36
CA PRO A 36 8.08 18.20 3.31
C PRO A 36 9.46 17.99 3.98
N GLU A 37 10.21 19.08 4.16
CA GLU A 37 11.57 19.02 4.73
C GLU A 37 11.56 18.74 6.24
N ASP A 38 10.49 19.09 6.93
CA ASP A 38 10.33 19.03 8.40
C ASP A 38 9.71 17.71 8.90
N LYS A 39 9.27 16.82 8.00
CA LYS A 39 8.61 15.57 8.36
C LYS A 39 9.56 14.36 8.43
N ASN A 40 9.15 13.37 9.21
CA ASN A 40 9.76 12.04 9.18
C ASN A 40 9.17 11.25 8.01
N VAL A 41 9.97 11.00 7.00
CA VAL A 41 9.53 10.36 5.76
C VAL A 41 9.61 8.85 5.87
N ILE A 42 8.54 8.17 5.47
CA ILE A 42 8.44 6.71 5.45
C ILE A 42 8.02 6.28 4.05
N PHE A 43 8.88 5.57 3.35
CA PHE A 43 8.52 4.89 2.12
C PHE A 43 8.07 3.46 2.43
N VAL A 44 6.96 3.05 1.86
CA VAL A 44 6.40 1.71 1.97
C VAL A 44 6.24 1.15 0.57
N ALA A 45 6.76 -0.03 0.31
CA ALA A 45 6.53 -0.73 -0.95
C ALA A 45 5.96 -2.12 -0.66
N SER A 46 4.77 -2.38 -1.19
CA SER A 46 4.04 -3.62 -0.98
C SER A 46 4.66 -4.81 -1.69
N HIS A 47 5.29 -4.60 -2.86
CA HIS A 47 5.98 -5.62 -3.65
C HIS A 47 6.86 -4.99 -4.75
N GLY A 48 7.57 -5.85 -5.50
CA GLY A 48 8.60 -5.46 -6.46
C GLY A 48 8.14 -5.22 -7.89
N HIS A 49 6.84 -5.22 -8.21
CA HIS A 49 6.39 -4.85 -9.56
C HIS A 49 6.69 -3.40 -9.89
N SER A 50 6.97 -3.12 -11.17
CA SER A 50 7.43 -1.80 -11.65
C SER A 50 6.39 -0.68 -11.53
N ASP A 51 5.14 -1.00 -11.26
CA ASP A 51 4.04 -0.08 -11.00
C ASP A 51 3.76 0.16 -9.49
N HIS A 52 4.54 -0.49 -8.60
CA HIS A 52 4.48 -0.30 -7.15
C HIS A 52 5.82 0.12 -6.53
N TYR A 53 6.93 -0.14 -7.22
CA TYR A 53 8.25 0.15 -6.69
C TYR A 53 9.21 0.69 -7.75
N THR A 54 10.07 1.62 -7.35
CA THR A 54 11.26 2.04 -8.09
C THR A 54 12.44 2.24 -7.16
N SER A 55 13.62 1.78 -7.55
CA SER A 55 14.85 2.03 -6.78
C SER A 55 15.26 3.51 -6.72
N GLU A 56 14.64 4.38 -7.52
CA GLU A 56 14.89 5.82 -7.48
C GLU A 56 14.56 6.44 -6.12
N ILE A 57 13.62 5.84 -5.35
CA ILE A 57 13.33 6.30 -3.97
C ILE A 57 14.58 6.24 -3.07
N LEU A 58 15.52 5.35 -3.37
CA LEU A 58 16.78 5.19 -2.64
C LEU A 58 17.85 6.21 -3.05
N LYS A 59 17.60 6.99 -4.09
CA LYS A 59 18.52 8.01 -4.62
C LYS A 59 18.08 9.44 -4.29
N ILE A 60 16.94 9.62 -3.64
CA ILE A 60 16.42 10.94 -3.25
C ILE A 60 17.42 11.59 -2.28
N PRO A 61 17.80 12.86 -2.47
CA PRO A 61 18.66 13.57 -1.53
C PRO A 61 18.10 13.54 -0.11
N ASN A 62 18.99 13.42 0.90
CA ASN A 62 18.64 13.30 2.32
C ASN A 62 18.13 11.91 2.79
N MET A 63 18.37 10.84 2.04
CA MET A 63 17.99 9.46 2.38
C MET A 63 18.30 9.03 3.83
N LYS A 64 19.32 9.62 4.46
CA LYS A 64 19.70 9.28 5.84
C LYS A 64 18.61 9.54 6.88
N ASN A 65 17.62 10.36 6.53
CA ASN A 65 16.50 10.72 7.41
C ASN A 65 15.19 9.98 7.04
N TYR A 66 15.23 9.12 6.02
CA TYR A 66 14.07 8.39 5.54
C TYR A 66 14.07 6.97 6.11
N THR A 67 12.89 6.45 6.34
CA THR A 67 12.65 5.06 6.72
C THR A 67 12.04 4.34 5.53
N TYR A 68 12.48 3.12 5.26
CA TYR A 68 11.97 2.29 4.19
C TYR A 68 11.41 1.00 4.78
N ILE A 69 10.16 0.70 4.48
CA ILE A 69 9.47 -0.54 4.80
C ILE A 69 9.19 -1.22 3.47
N LEU A 70 9.95 -2.24 3.14
CA LEU A 70 9.92 -2.88 1.83
C LEU A 70 9.58 -4.35 1.98
N SER A 71 8.69 -4.85 1.12
CA SER A 71 8.43 -6.28 1.06
C SER A 71 9.68 -7.05 0.67
N ILE A 72 9.84 -8.24 1.22
CA ILE A 72 11.04 -9.08 1.01
C ILE A 72 11.23 -9.50 -0.45
N ASP A 73 10.15 -9.59 -1.23
CA ASP A 73 10.20 -9.94 -2.65
C ASP A 73 10.93 -8.89 -3.51
N ILE A 74 11.03 -7.64 -3.01
CA ILE A 74 11.87 -6.60 -3.63
C ILE A 74 13.34 -6.98 -3.62
N ALA A 75 13.76 -7.75 -2.60
CA ALA A 75 15.12 -8.23 -2.44
C ALA A 75 15.18 -9.74 -2.69
N HIS A 76 15.43 -10.17 -3.93
CA HIS A 76 15.70 -11.58 -4.22
C HIS A 76 17.16 -11.92 -3.91
N LEU A 77 17.35 -12.91 -3.02
CA LEU A 77 18.63 -13.56 -2.80
C LEU A 77 18.71 -14.76 -3.75
N GLU A 78 19.36 -14.63 -4.90
CA GLU A 78 19.75 -15.81 -5.69
C GLU A 78 21.04 -16.41 -5.13
N SER A 79 21.00 -17.69 -4.76
CA SER A 79 22.02 -18.36 -3.96
C SER A 79 23.33 -18.67 -4.69
N ASP A 80 23.41 -18.59 -6.02
CA ASP A 80 24.53 -19.15 -6.77
C ASP A 80 25.61 -18.14 -7.21
N ASP A 81 25.35 -16.82 -7.21
CA ASP A 81 26.32 -15.84 -7.73
C ASP A 81 26.62 -14.63 -6.81
N ASN A 82 26.24 -14.66 -5.56
CA ASN A 82 26.39 -13.49 -4.64
C ASN A 82 25.77 -12.18 -5.19
N ILE A 83 24.79 -12.26 -6.09
CA ILE A 83 24.09 -11.13 -6.66
C ILE A 83 22.69 -11.12 -6.09
N ILE A 84 22.34 -10.04 -5.40
CA ILE A 84 20.97 -9.78 -4.98
C ILE A 84 20.33 -8.97 -6.11
N TYR A 85 19.26 -9.50 -6.68
CA TYR A 85 18.43 -8.77 -7.63
C TYR A 85 17.29 -8.10 -6.85
N ILE A 86 17.20 -6.78 -6.93
CA ILE A 86 15.91 -6.14 -6.77
C ILE A 86 15.24 -6.29 -8.11
N LYS A 87 14.05 -6.87 -8.16
CA LYS A 87 13.30 -7.08 -9.42
C LYS A 87 13.46 -5.84 -10.30
N GLU A 88 14.02 -6.05 -11.51
CA GLU A 88 14.28 -5.04 -12.55
C GLU A 88 15.41 -4.03 -12.30
N ASN A 89 15.97 -3.91 -11.09
CA ASN A 89 17.08 -3.01 -10.81
C ASN A 89 18.20 -3.76 -10.10
N LYS A 90 19.26 -4.10 -10.83
CA LYS A 90 20.49 -4.69 -10.26
C LYS A 90 21.15 -3.67 -9.35
N LEU A 91 21.08 -3.89 -8.05
CA LEU A 91 21.97 -3.22 -7.11
C LEU A 91 23.24 -4.07 -6.96
N GLY A 92 24.40 -3.44 -7.03
CA GLY A 92 25.65 -4.13 -6.70
C GLY A 92 25.64 -4.59 -5.24
N MET A 93 26.35 -5.70 -4.92
CA MET A 93 26.45 -6.26 -3.55
C MET A 93 26.79 -5.24 -2.48
N ASP A 94 27.62 -4.24 -2.80
CA ASP A 94 28.00 -3.20 -1.83
C ASP A 94 26.85 -2.22 -1.55
N GLN A 95 26.03 -1.94 -2.55
CA GLN A 95 24.82 -1.11 -2.38
C GLN A 95 23.77 -1.83 -1.55
N LEU A 96 23.60 -3.13 -1.76
CA LEU A 96 22.68 -3.95 -1.00
C LEU A 96 23.14 -4.18 0.43
N LYS A 97 24.43 -4.49 0.65
CA LYS A 97 25.00 -4.54 1.99
C LYS A 97 24.86 -3.20 2.72
N SER A 98 25.01 -2.09 2.00
CA SER A 98 24.78 -0.75 2.53
C SER A 98 23.32 -0.53 2.92
N LEU A 99 22.36 -1.01 2.11
CA LEU A 99 20.92 -0.95 2.41
C LEU A 99 20.56 -1.86 3.60
N TYR A 100 20.99 -3.10 3.60
CA TYR A 100 20.76 -4.05 4.70
C TYR A 100 21.39 -3.60 6.02
N ASN A 101 22.53 -2.95 5.97
CA ASN A 101 23.21 -2.40 7.14
C ASN A 101 22.72 -0.99 7.52
N SER A 102 21.86 -0.39 6.71
CA SER A 102 21.26 0.90 7.08
C SER A 102 20.18 0.67 8.14
N LYS A 103 20.27 1.36 9.26
CA LYS A 103 19.33 1.25 10.38
C LYS A 103 17.89 1.68 10.05
N ASN A 104 17.62 2.10 8.82
CA ASN A 104 16.36 2.67 8.38
C ASN A 104 15.67 1.86 7.26
N VAL A 105 16.21 0.71 6.87
CA VAL A 105 15.55 -0.20 5.92
C VAL A 105 15.05 -1.42 6.67
N TYR A 106 13.75 -1.67 6.55
CA TYR A 106 13.06 -2.80 7.16
C TYR A 106 12.49 -3.66 6.03
N LEU A 107 13.07 -4.83 5.83
CA LEU A 107 12.48 -5.85 4.97
C LEU A 107 11.45 -6.62 5.78
N VAL A 108 10.30 -6.84 5.17
CA VAL A 108 9.15 -7.47 5.83
C VAL A 108 8.55 -8.57 4.97
N ASP A 109 8.24 -9.69 5.63
CA ASP A 109 7.50 -10.82 5.06
C ASP A 109 6.01 -10.68 5.36
N PRO A 110 5.14 -11.43 4.68
CA PRO A 110 3.75 -11.59 5.12
C PRO A 110 3.64 -12.11 6.56
N TYR A 111 2.60 -11.70 7.28
CA TYR A 111 2.23 -12.15 8.62
C TYR A 111 3.25 -11.82 9.71
N GLN A 112 3.91 -10.67 9.60
CA GLN A 112 4.81 -10.14 10.63
C GLN A 112 4.15 -9.00 11.40
N PHE A 113 4.57 -8.85 12.66
CA PHE A 113 4.36 -7.67 13.46
C PHE A 113 5.71 -7.10 13.88
N LYS A 114 5.94 -5.81 13.64
CA LYS A 114 7.19 -5.14 14.04
C LYS A 114 6.90 -3.78 14.66
N GLU A 115 7.65 -3.45 15.70
CA GLU A 115 7.78 -2.08 16.20
C GLU A 115 9.02 -1.42 15.58
N ILE A 116 8.85 -0.24 15.03
CA ILE A 116 9.90 0.55 14.39
C ILE A 116 10.07 1.83 15.17
N ASN A 117 11.31 2.17 15.52
CA ASN A 117 11.61 3.44 16.19
C ASN A 117 12.07 4.47 15.16
N ILE A 118 11.31 5.56 15.03
CA ILE A 118 11.64 6.68 14.15
C ILE A 118 11.84 7.92 15.02
N LYS A 119 13.09 8.33 15.15
CA LYS A 119 13.50 9.51 15.96
C LYS A 119 12.92 9.52 17.39
N GLY A 120 12.89 8.37 18.03
CA GLY A 120 12.43 8.22 19.41
C GLY A 120 10.94 7.96 19.57
N ARG A 121 10.15 8.00 18.51
CA ARG A 121 8.73 7.58 18.50
C ARG A 121 8.59 6.18 17.91
N LYS A 122 7.74 5.38 18.52
CA LYS A 122 7.42 4.03 18.04
C LYS A 122 6.21 4.09 17.11
N ILE A 123 6.36 3.48 15.96
CA ILE A 123 5.25 3.07 15.10
C ILE A 123 5.20 1.55 15.06
N SER A 124 4.04 0.97 14.86
CA SER A 124 3.91 -0.48 14.68
C SER A 124 3.41 -0.77 13.26
N ILE A 125 3.86 -1.89 12.72
CA ILE A 125 3.40 -2.38 11.43
C ILE A 125 2.95 -3.83 11.57
N LYS A 126 1.91 -4.18 10.84
CA LYS A 126 1.44 -5.56 10.70
C LYS A 126 1.23 -5.87 9.23
N THR A 127 1.84 -6.95 8.76
CA THR A 127 1.77 -7.38 7.36
C THR A 127 0.86 -8.59 7.22
N PHE A 128 0.23 -8.69 6.06
CA PHE A 128 -0.57 -9.84 5.63
C PHE A 128 -0.12 -10.25 4.23
N GLY A 129 -0.66 -11.34 3.73
CA GLY A 129 -0.39 -11.77 2.35
C GLY A 129 -1.12 -10.92 1.30
N SER A 130 -0.88 -11.27 0.07
CA SER A 130 -1.53 -10.74 -1.12
C SER A 130 -2.16 -11.88 -1.92
N THR A 131 -2.94 -11.56 -2.93
CA THR A 131 -3.44 -12.50 -3.94
C THR A 131 -2.67 -12.42 -5.26
N ASP A 132 -1.67 -11.55 -5.29
CA ASP A 132 -0.64 -11.48 -6.31
C ASP A 132 0.73 -11.62 -5.62
N GLU A 133 1.61 -10.62 -5.66
CA GLU A 133 2.91 -10.66 -5.00
C GLU A 133 2.95 -9.82 -3.72
N GLY A 134 3.94 -10.07 -2.86
CA GLY A 134 4.29 -9.26 -1.71
C GLY A 134 3.32 -9.30 -0.55
N ILE A 135 3.01 -8.12 -0.03
CA ILE A 135 2.26 -7.94 1.20
C ILE A 135 1.11 -6.94 1.05
N SER A 136 0.10 -7.10 1.90
CA SER A 136 -0.70 -5.97 2.39
C SER A 136 -0.24 -5.58 3.80
N ILE A 137 -0.42 -4.32 4.20
CA ILE A 137 0.19 -3.78 5.40
C ILE A 137 -0.76 -2.83 6.15
N ILE A 138 -0.75 -2.93 7.49
CA ILE A 138 -1.30 -1.92 8.40
C ILE A 138 -0.14 -1.18 9.06
N ILE A 139 -0.21 0.13 9.08
CA ILE A 139 0.65 1.02 9.86
C ILE A 139 -0.17 1.61 10.99
N TYR A 140 0.28 1.39 12.22
CA TYR A 140 -0.30 1.96 13.44
C TYR A 140 0.54 3.17 13.84
N ILE A 141 -0.02 4.36 13.72
CA ILE A 141 0.70 5.61 13.94
C ILE A 141 -0.22 6.65 14.58
N ASP A 142 0.21 7.22 15.70
CA ASP A 142 -0.50 8.28 16.45
C ASP A 142 -1.99 7.96 16.72
N GLY A 143 -2.31 6.65 16.95
CA GLY A 143 -3.66 6.17 17.21
C GLY A 143 -4.54 6.00 15.97
N ILE A 144 -3.95 6.02 14.79
CA ILE A 144 -4.62 5.81 13.49
C ILE A 144 -4.07 4.55 12.84
N GLU A 145 -4.96 3.73 12.29
CA GLU A 145 -4.67 2.50 11.57
C GLU A 145 -4.83 2.73 10.06
N ILE A 146 -3.71 2.68 9.35
CA ILE A 146 -3.67 2.91 7.90
C ILE A 146 -3.35 1.59 7.20
N PHE A 147 -4.29 1.08 6.41
CA PHE A 147 -4.13 -0.13 5.62
C PHE A 147 -3.82 0.20 4.15
N HIS A 148 -2.84 -0.48 3.58
CA HIS A 148 -2.58 -0.49 2.14
C HIS A 148 -2.60 -1.93 1.62
N ALA A 149 -3.47 -2.18 0.64
CA ALA A 149 -3.72 -3.52 0.12
C ALA A 149 -2.56 -4.06 -0.74
N GLY A 150 -1.70 -3.18 -1.33
CA GLY A 150 -0.88 -3.61 -2.45
C GLY A 150 -1.79 -4.19 -3.53
N ASP A 151 -1.46 -5.37 -4.02
CA ASP A 151 -2.25 -6.10 -5.02
C ASP A 151 -3.15 -7.20 -4.41
N LEU A 152 -3.47 -7.07 -3.12
CA LEU A 152 -4.52 -7.90 -2.53
C LEU A 152 -5.88 -7.51 -3.11
N ASN A 153 -6.45 -8.39 -3.94
CA ASN A 153 -7.78 -8.19 -4.52
C ASN A 153 -8.43 -9.54 -4.89
N TYR A 154 -9.72 -9.51 -5.19
CA TYR A 154 -10.41 -10.61 -5.88
C TYR A 154 -10.25 -10.44 -7.39
N TRP A 155 -9.20 -11.04 -7.96
CA TRP A 155 -8.85 -10.95 -9.38
C TRP A 155 -9.76 -11.82 -10.25
N ALA A 156 -11.06 -11.47 -10.31
CA ALA A 156 -12.07 -12.17 -11.10
C ALA A 156 -12.06 -11.69 -12.57
N TRP A 157 -10.99 -12.03 -13.31
CA TRP A 157 -10.86 -11.66 -14.72
C TRP A 157 -12.02 -12.21 -15.56
N GLU A 158 -12.49 -11.45 -16.55
CA GLU A 158 -13.66 -11.85 -17.38
C GLU A 158 -13.40 -13.07 -18.26
N ASP A 159 -12.15 -13.32 -18.63
CA ASP A 159 -11.70 -14.45 -19.44
C ASP A 159 -11.37 -15.71 -18.62
N TYR A 160 -11.48 -15.65 -17.30
CA TYR A 160 -11.25 -16.81 -16.44
C TYR A 160 -12.43 -17.78 -16.48
N ASP A 161 -12.09 -19.08 -16.50
CA ASP A 161 -13.08 -20.13 -16.29
C ASP A 161 -13.60 -20.17 -14.84
N ASP A 162 -14.71 -20.85 -14.61
CA ASP A 162 -15.33 -20.95 -13.28
C ASP A 162 -14.37 -21.51 -12.19
N LYS A 163 -13.43 -22.36 -12.57
CA LYS A 163 -12.46 -22.94 -11.64
C LYS A 163 -11.44 -21.91 -11.21
N SER A 164 -10.93 -21.14 -12.16
CA SER A 164 -9.98 -20.05 -11.90
C SER A 164 -10.63 -18.94 -11.08
N VAL A 165 -11.85 -18.53 -11.42
CA VAL A 165 -12.61 -17.54 -10.64
C VAL A 165 -12.81 -18.00 -9.20
N LYS A 166 -13.15 -19.28 -8.97
CA LYS A 166 -13.27 -19.84 -7.61
C LYS A 166 -11.94 -19.86 -6.85
N LYS A 167 -10.84 -20.19 -7.53
CA LYS A 167 -9.51 -20.19 -6.93
C LYS A 167 -9.15 -18.80 -6.41
N GLU A 168 -9.32 -17.77 -7.26
CA GLU A 168 -9.08 -16.38 -6.88
C GLU A 168 -9.97 -15.94 -5.71
N TYR A 169 -11.25 -16.31 -5.74
CA TYR A 169 -12.17 -16.03 -4.64
C TYR A 169 -11.69 -16.59 -3.31
N TYR A 170 -11.33 -17.88 -3.26
CA TYR A 170 -10.89 -18.50 -2.01
C TYR A 170 -9.55 -17.96 -1.53
N ALA A 171 -8.62 -17.67 -2.44
CA ALA A 171 -7.35 -17.03 -2.08
C ALA A 171 -7.59 -15.64 -1.46
N PHE A 172 -8.48 -14.87 -2.05
CA PHE A 172 -8.85 -13.56 -1.53
C PHE A 172 -9.55 -13.64 -0.16
N ILE A 173 -10.56 -14.51 -0.02
CA ILE A 173 -11.29 -14.68 1.25
C ILE A 173 -10.36 -15.15 2.38
N ASP A 174 -9.40 -16.03 2.09
CA ASP A 174 -8.40 -16.45 3.07
C ASP A 174 -7.61 -15.27 3.66
N GLN A 175 -7.25 -14.29 2.83
CA GLN A 175 -6.59 -13.07 3.32
C GLN A 175 -7.56 -12.15 4.08
N ILE A 176 -8.79 -11.98 3.60
CA ILE A 176 -9.81 -11.19 4.29
C ILE A 176 -10.09 -11.74 5.69
N GLU A 177 -10.18 -13.06 5.84
CA GLU A 177 -10.39 -13.70 7.15
C GLU A 177 -9.25 -13.42 8.16
N LYS A 178 -8.02 -13.27 7.67
CA LYS A 178 -6.86 -12.91 8.50
C LYS A 178 -6.85 -11.45 8.93
N ILE A 179 -7.46 -10.57 8.12
CA ILE A 179 -7.51 -9.12 8.35
C ILE A 179 -8.75 -8.70 9.16
N LYS A 180 -9.83 -9.44 9.09
CA LYS A 180 -11.19 -9.02 9.52
C LYS A 180 -11.33 -8.49 10.96
N ASN A 181 -10.42 -8.84 11.84
CA ASN A 181 -10.45 -8.39 13.23
C ASN A 181 -9.50 -7.22 13.53
N GLU A 182 -8.82 -6.73 12.51
CA GLU A 182 -7.95 -5.56 12.67
C GLU A 182 -8.79 -4.29 12.59
N PRO A 183 -8.57 -3.33 13.50
CA PRO A 183 -9.13 -2.00 13.33
C PRO A 183 -8.47 -1.33 12.12
N ILE A 184 -9.25 -0.67 11.29
CA ILE A 184 -8.74 0.08 10.14
C ILE A 184 -9.54 1.37 10.00
N ASP A 185 -8.85 2.49 10.14
CA ASP A 185 -9.45 3.81 9.95
C ASP A 185 -9.43 4.21 8.48
N ILE A 186 -8.27 4.06 7.84
CA ILE A 186 -8.04 4.45 6.46
C ILE A 186 -7.55 3.23 5.68
N ALA A 187 -8.23 2.91 4.58
CA ALA A 187 -7.83 1.83 3.69
C ALA A 187 -7.58 2.35 2.26
N PHE A 188 -6.50 1.88 1.66
CA PHE A 188 -6.20 2.00 0.23
C PHE A 188 -6.40 0.62 -0.40
N PHE A 189 -7.38 0.50 -1.33
CA PHE A 189 -7.82 -0.80 -1.85
C PHE A 189 -8.06 -0.77 -3.37
N PRO A 190 -7.66 -1.82 -4.13
CA PRO A 190 -7.79 -1.85 -5.58
C PRO A 190 -9.23 -1.70 -6.07
N VAL A 191 -9.43 -0.76 -7.00
CA VAL A 191 -10.64 -0.60 -7.82
C VAL A 191 -10.17 -0.57 -9.28
N ASP A 192 -10.01 -1.75 -9.87
CA ASP A 192 -9.34 -1.93 -11.14
C ASP A 192 -10.32 -2.05 -12.31
N TYR A 193 -10.24 -1.12 -13.26
CA TYR A 193 -11.10 -1.08 -14.44
C TYR A 193 -10.90 -2.29 -15.38
N ARG A 194 -9.72 -2.92 -15.35
CA ARG A 194 -9.38 -4.07 -16.20
C ARG A 194 -10.21 -5.31 -15.88
N LEU A 195 -10.81 -5.37 -14.69
CA LEU A 195 -11.72 -6.44 -14.28
C LEU A 195 -13.11 -6.34 -14.92
N GLY A 196 -13.35 -5.37 -15.82
CA GLY A 196 -14.63 -5.19 -16.51
C GLY A 196 -15.80 -5.08 -15.54
N GLU A 197 -16.83 -5.91 -15.72
CA GLU A 197 -18.01 -5.90 -14.85
C GLU A 197 -17.72 -6.44 -13.43
N ASN A 198 -16.55 -7.03 -13.19
CA ASN A 198 -16.16 -7.57 -11.88
C ASN A 198 -15.39 -6.56 -11.00
N TYR A 199 -15.09 -5.36 -11.50
CA TYR A 199 -14.24 -4.33 -10.86
C TYR A 199 -14.60 -4.00 -9.41
N TYR A 200 -15.84 -4.19 -9.04
CA TYR A 200 -16.39 -3.83 -7.73
C TYR A 200 -16.37 -4.98 -6.71
N LYS A 201 -16.19 -6.23 -7.14
CA LYS A 201 -16.40 -7.41 -6.29
C LYS A 201 -15.44 -7.45 -5.12
N GLY A 202 -14.13 -7.32 -5.39
CA GLY A 202 -13.11 -7.32 -4.35
C GLY A 202 -13.26 -6.17 -3.35
N PRO A 203 -13.24 -4.89 -3.80
CA PRO A 203 -13.37 -3.75 -2.89
C PRO A 203 -14.69 -3.74 -2.10
N LYS A 204 -15.79 -4.24 -2.68
CA LYS A 204 -17.06 -4.36 -1.96
C LYS A 204 -17.00 -5.42 -0.85
N ILE A 205 -16.45 -6.60 -1.13
CA ILE A 205 -16.29 -7.66 -0.12
C ILE A 205 -15.38 -7.17 1.01
N PHE A 206 -14.25 -6.54 0.67
CA PHE A 206 -13.34 -5.95 1.65
C PHE A 206 -14.06 -4.94 2.53
N ALA A 207 -14.68 -3.93 1.94
CA ALA A 207 -15.35 -2.86 2.69
C ALA A 207 -16.50 -3.37 3.56
N ASP A 208 -17.31 -4.32 3.06
CA ASP A 208 -18.45 -4.87 3.83
C ASP A 208 -18.03 -5.83 4.95
N THR A 209 -16.82 -6.41 4.88
CA THR A 209 -16.29 -7.36 5.86
C THR A 209 -15.40 -6.67 6.90
N ILE A 210 -14.45 -5.88 6.45
CA ILE A 210 -13.44 -5.21 7.30
C ILE A 210 -14.01 -3.92 7.88
N LYS A 211 -14.84 -3.20 7.12
CA LYS A 211 -15.52 -1.96 7.52
C LYS A 211 -14.57 -0.82 7.92
N PRO A 212 -13.55 -0.51 7.10
CA PRO A 212 -12.73 0.66 7.41
C PRO A 212 -13.60 1.92 7.45
N GLN A 213 -13.22 2.92 8.24
CA GLN A 213 -13.99 4.17 8.30
C GLN A 213 -13.95 4.87 6.93
N LEU A 214 -12.76 4.97 6.33
CA LEU A 214 -12.54 5.57 5.02
C LEU A 214 -11.85 4.58 4.08
N MET A 215 -12.28 4.56 2.82
CA MET A 215 -11.64 3.76 1.77
C MET A 215 -11.33 4.62 0.55
N PHE A 216 -10.12 4.53 0.05
CA PHE A 216 -9.60 5.20 -1.14
C PHE A 216 -9.26 4.16 -2.22
N PRO A 217 -9.53 4.44 -3.51
CA PRO A 217 -9.19 3.55 -4.60
C PRO A 217 -7.71 3.58 -4.91
N ILE A 218 -7.12 2.42 -5.17
CA ILE A 218 -5.81 2.26 -5.79
C ILE A 218 -5.93 1.40 -7.05
N HIS A 219 -4.82 1.21 -7.76
CA HIS A 219 -4.70 0.34 -8.93
C HIS A 219 -5.53 0.79 -10.16
N SER A 220 -5.72 2.09 -10.33
CA SER A 220 -6.54 2.65 -11.40
C SER A 220 -5.75 3.07 -12.65
N GLY A 221 -4.41 3.16 -12.58
CA GLY A 221 -3.58 3.65 -13.68
C GLY A 221 -3.99 5.07 -14.10
N ASP A 222 -4.27 5.25 -15.41
CA ASP A 222 -4.79 6.49 -15.98
C ASP A 222 -6.34 6.48 -16.10
N HIS A 223 -7.01 5.60 -15.34
CA HIS A 223 -8.46 5.39 -15.38
C HIS A 223 -9.15 5.76 -14.06
N GLU A 224 -8.73 6.86 -13.42
CA GLU A 224 -9.24 7.31 -12.12
C GLU A 224 -10.78 7.40 -12.10
N LYS A 225 -11.42 7.64 -13.25
CA LYS A 225 -12.87 7.69 -13.39
C LYS A 225 -13.61 6.42 -12.97
N ILE A 226 -12.91 5.26 -12.90
CA ILE A 226 -13.50 4.03 -12.37
C ILE A 226 -13.93 4.21 -10.92
N SER A 227 -13.21 5.01 -10.15
CA SER A 227 -13.55 5.31 -8.75
C SER A 227 -14.86 6.10 -8.63
N LEU A 228 -15.15 6.99 -9.57
CA LEU A 228 -16.44 7.68 -9.64
C LEU A 228 -17.57 6.75 -10.01
N LYS A 229 -17.34 5.78 -10.91
CA LYS A 229 -18.31 4.73 -11.24
C LYS A 229 -18.62 3.92 -9.99
N PHE A 230 -17.59 3.46 -9.28
CA PHE A 230 -17.75 2.72 -8.02
C PHE A 230 -18.56 3.51 -6.99
N ALA A 231 -18.22 4.77 -6.74
CA ALA A 231 -18.92 5.63 -5.77
C ALA A 231 -20.41 5.82 -6.08
N ARG A 232 -20.78 5.83 -7.37
CA ARG A 232 -22.19 6.02 -7.80
C ARG A 232 -23.00 4.73 -7.79
N GLU A 233 -22.38 3.62 -8.16
CA GLU A 233 -23.09 2.35 -8.42
C GLU A 233 -23.08 1.41 -7.22
N ILE A 234 -22.02 1.48 -6.38
CA ILE A 234 -21.81 0.51 -5.30
C ILE A 234 -22.12 1.15 -3.95
N LYS A 235 -23.09 0.57 -3.25
CA LYS A 235 -23.41 0.94 -1.88
C LYS A 235 -22.58 0.08 -0.91
N LEU A 236 -21.82 0.73 -0.07
CA LEU A 236 -21.14 0.13 1.06
C LEU A 236 -21.96 0.31 2.34
N LYS A 237 -21.83 -0.62 3.30
CA LYS A 237 -22.69 -0.63 4.50
C LYS A 237 -22.28 0.43 5.53
N GLU A 238 -21.00 0.48 5.85
CA GLU A 238 -20.48 1.29 6.97
C GLU A 238 -19.28 2.16 6.57
N THR A 239 -18.62 1.80 5.46
CA THR A 239 -17.42 2.47 4.96
C THR A 239 -17.77 3.69 4.11
N VAL A 240 -17.07 4.79 4.33
CA VAL A 240 -17.14 5.98 3.46
C VAL A 240 -16.09 5.85 2.36
N PHE A 241 -16.53 5.66 1.12
CA PHE A 241 -15.63 5.63 -0.03
C PHE A 241 -15.32 7.03 -0.54
N ARG A 242 -14.06 7.32 -0.79
CA ARG A 242 -13.56 8.61 -1.28
C ARG A 242 -13.01 8.46 -2.70
N PRO A 243 -13.78 8.80 -3.73
CA PRO A 243 -13.33 8.68 -5.11
C PRO A 243 -12.21 9.68 -5.42
N ILE A 244 -11.35 9.30 -6.35
CA ILE A 244 -10.27 10.13 -6.91
C ILE A 244 -10.66 10.54 -8.32
N ILE A 245 -10.40 11.80 -8.65
CA ILE A 245 -10.71 12.40 -9.95
C ILE A 245 -9.44 12.71 -10.73
N ASP A 246 -8.44 13.27 -10.04
CA ASP A 246 -7.23 13.77 -10.66
C ASP A 246 -5.98 13.43 -9.85
N LYS A 247 -4.86 13.32 -10.53
CA LYS A 247 -3.53 13.22 -9.93
C LYS A 247 -3.20 14.48 -9.12
N GLY A 248 -2.60 14.31 -7.96
CA GLY A 248 -2.32 15.40 -7.03
C GLY A 248 -3.53 15.85 -6.20
N GLN A 249 -4.68 15.17 -6.31
CA GLN A 249 -5.85 15.46 -5.49
C GLN A 249 -5.51 15.29 -4.01
N LYS A 250 -5.74 16.35 -3.23
CA LYS A 250 -5.59 16.36 -1.77
C LYS A 250 -6.94 16.24 -1.09
N ILE A 251 -7.03 15.36 -0.11
CA ILE A 251 -8.21 15.15 0.71
C ILE A 251 -7.78 15.32 2.16
N ILE A 252 -8.44 16.22 2.87
CA ILE A 252 -8.24 16.41 4.30
C ILE A 252 -9.31 15.60 5.00
N VAL A 253 -8.91 14.75 5.92
CA VAL A 253 -9.80 13.92 6.71
C VAL A 253 -9.59 14.19 8.20
N ASP A 254 -10.71 14.21 8.91
CA ASP A 254 -10.75 14.22 10.37
C ASP A 254 -11.28 12.83 10.78
N ILE A 255 -10.44 12.02 11.41
CA ILE A 255 -10.86 10.77 12.03
C ILE A 255 -11.25 11.10 13.46
N LYS A 256 -12.50 10.88 13.78
CA LYS A 256 -13.02 11.09 15.14
C LYS A 256 -12.79 9.82 15.96
N ASP A 257 -12.37 10.04 17.21
CA ASP A 257 -12.34 9.01 18.25
C ASP A 257 -13.71 8.36 18.45
#